data_b9ab9daa6b4296bc5e3f776624e6985e
#
_entry.id   b9ab9daa6b4296bc5e3f776624e6985e
#
_cell.length_a   1.000
_cell.length_b   1.000
_cell.length_c   1.000
_cell.angle_alpha   90.00
_cell.angle_beta   90.00
_cell.angle_gamma   90.00
#
_symmetry.space_group_name_H-M   'P 1'
#
loop_
_entity.id
_entity.type
_entity.pdbx_description
1 polymer ?
#
loop_
_entity_poly.entity_id
_entity_poly.type
_entity_poly.pdbx_seq_one_letter_code
_entity_poly.pdbx_strand_id
1 'polypeptide(L)'
;MVIKGLNCLGLSGTSTFGGVELALIKTDGLDINERKKAYAVPYPDMMKDHIKAVYGLQRNTPENEEKLKKVDEEVSDFYIQLINEFKNEYEDGIDLIGIDGLTIMHNPNIPYTYQLGNGRYIAARTGIKTVTHFRNADICSGGQGTPISSSYFNAVGIDEIKPAAYVNISGKSSITWIGPFGEIVGFD
;
A
#
# COMPACT_ATOMS: atom_id res chain seq x y z
N MET A 1 -25.98 -2.74 -15.54
CA MET A 1 -25.70 -3.72 -14.48
C MET A 1 -25.06 -2.94 -13.35
N VAL A 2 -25.74 -2.73 -12.24
CA VAL A 2 -25.15 -2.01 -11.10
C VAL A 2 -24.11 -2.95 -10.49
N ILE A 3 -22.84 -2.59 -10.58
CA ILE A 3 -21.78 -3.33 -9.90
C ILE A 3 -22.01 -3.11 -8.39
N LYS A 4 -22.34 -4.18 -7.68
CA LYS A 4 -22.47 -4.12 -6.23
C LYS A 4 -21.08 -3.80 -5.69
N GLY A 5 -20.94 -2.69 -4.96
CA GLY A 5 -19.64 -2.28 -4.42
C GLY A 5 -18.99 -3.39 -3.59
N LEU A 6 -17.67 -3.52 -3.70
CA LEU A 6 -16.85 -4.49 -2.96
C LEU A 6 -16.32 -3.86 -1.67
N ASN A 7 -16.24 -4.63 -0.61
CA ASN A 7 -15.53 -4.28 0.62
C ASN A 7 -14.03 -4.51 0.39
N CYS A 8 -13.29 -3.42 0.24
CA CYS A 8 -11.86 -3.44 -0.07
C CYS A 8 -11.05 -2.99 1.14
N LEU A 9 -10.16 -3.85 1.64
CA LEU A 9 -9.23 -3.55 2.71
C LEU A 9 -7.87 -3.18 2.13
N GLY A 10 -7.42 -1.95 2.36
CA GLY A 10 -6.07 -1.48 2.00
C GLY A 10 -5.11 -1.60 3.19
N LEU A 11 -3.87 -2.03 2.93
CA LEU A 11 -2.77 -2.05 3.89
C LEU A 11 -1.54 -1.35 3.33
N SER A 12 -0.94 -0.47 4.12
CA SER A 12 0.30 0.22 3.77
C SER A 12 1.21 0.35 4.98
N GLY A 13 2.47 -0.06 4.85
CA GLY A 13 3.48 0.18 5.88
C GLY A 13 3.93 1.63 5.88
N THR A 14 4.08 2.22 7.08
CA THR A 14 4.51 3.61 7.21
C THR A 14 6.00 3.77 6.89
N SER A 15 6.36 4.83 6.17
CA SER A 15 7.75 5.12 5.77
C SER A 15 8.72 5.34 6.94
N THR A 16 8.19 5.57 8.14
CA THR A 16 8.95 5.71 9.39
C THR A 16 9.16 4.37 10.12
N PHE A 17 8.72 3.25 9.55
CA PHE A 17 8.70 1.91 10.18
C PHE A 17 7.91 1.87 11.50
N GLY A 18 7.00 2.82 11.69
CA GLY A 18 6.19 2.93 12.90
C GLY A 18 5.13 1.86 13.02
N GLY A 19 4.58 1.40 11.90
CA GLY A 19 3.48 0.46 11.87
C GLY A 19 2.88 0.28 10.48
N VAL A 20 1.69 -0.28 10.45
CA VAL A 20 0.87 -0.44 9.26
C VAL A 20 -0.43 0.35 9.39
N GLU A 21 -0.84 1.01 8.34
CA GLU A 21 -2.12 1.67 8.21
C GLU A 21 -3.08 0.75 7.46
N LEU A 22 -4.30 0.64 7.97
CA LEU A 22 -5.38 -0.15 7.40
C LEU A 22 -6.57 0.75 7.12
N ALA A 23 -7.20 0.57 5.97
CA ALA A 23 -8.43 1.26 5.63
C ALA A 23 -9.40 0.34 4.89
N LEU A 24 -10.65 0.25 5.40
CA LEU A 24 -11.73 -0.46 4.74
C LEU A 24 -12.68 0.54 4.09
N ILE A 25 -12.88 0.34 2.80
CA ILE A 25 -13.85 1.11 2.00
C ILE A 25 -14.79 0.16 1.27
N LYS A 26 -15.95 0.66 0.89
CA LYS A 26 -16.80 0.02 -0.10
C LYS A 26 -16.73 0.81 -1.40
N THR A 27 -16.40 0.14 -2.49
CA THR A 27 -16.21 0.77 -3.79
C THR A 27 -16.67 -0.14 -4.93
N ASP A 28 -17.11 0.46 -6.02
CA ASP A 28 -17.41 -0.24 -7.28
C ASP A 28 -16.22 -0.16 -8.28
N GLY A 29 -15.10 0.43 -7.84
CA GLY A 29 -13.88 0.64 -8.63
C GLY A 29 -13.82 2.00 -9.33
N LEU A 30 -14.89 2.78 -9.31
CA LEU A 30 -14.97 4.15 -9.83
C LEU A 30 -15.16 5.14 -8.69
N ASP A 31 -16.12 4.86 -7.80
CA ASP A 31 -16.47 5.70 -6.68
C ASP A 31 -16.21 5.01 -5.34
N ILE A 32 -15.96 5.80 -4.30
CA ILE A 32 -15.97 5.34 -2.92
C ILE A 32 -17.39 5.49 -2.39
N ASN A 33 -18.12 4.38 -2.37
CA ASN A 33 -19.50 4.37 -1.92
C ASN A 33 -19.61 4.56 -0.40
N GLU A 34 -18.62 4.07 0.36
CA GLU A 34 -18.59 4.18 1.82
C GLU A 34 -17.16 4.09 2.35
N ARG A 35 -16.78 4.99 3.27
CA ARG A 35 -15.58 4.88 4.09
C ARG A 35 -15.96 4.26 5.43
N LYS A 36 -15.56 2.99 5.65
CA LYS A 36 -16.02 2.22 6.81
C LYS A 36 -15.13 2.46 8.04
N LYS A 37 -13.83 2.17 7.94
CA LYS A 37 -12.90 2.27 9.07
C LYS A 37 -11.47 2.47 8.59
N ALA A 38 -10.70 3.26 9.32
CA ALA A 38 -9.26 3.37 9.14
C ALA A 38 -8.57 3.47 10.49
N TYR A 39 -7.45 2.79 10.64
CA TYR A 39 -6.60 2.89 11.83
C TYR A 39 -5.16 2.47 11.51
N ALA A 40 -4.25 2.79 12.43
CA ALA A 40 -2.86 2.39 12.36
C ALA A 40 -2.52 1.46 13.52
N VAL A 41 -1.74 0.43 13.23
CA VAL A 41 -1.25 -0.53 14.23
C VAL A 41 0.27 -0.46 14.25
N PRO A 42 0.90 -0.18 15.41
CA PRO A 42 2.34 -0.12 15.51
C PRO A 42 2.96 -1.51 15.31
N TYR A 43 4.11 -1.58 14.61
CA TYR A 43 4.90 -2.80 14.60
C TYR A 43 5.47 -3.06 16.00
N PRO A 44 5.57 -4.33 16.44
CA PRO A 44 6.34 -4.72 17.62
C PRO A 44 7.80 -4.22 17.52
N ASP A 45 8.40 -3.84 18.64
CA ASP A 45 9.74 -3.22 18.60
C ASP A 45 10.79 -4.14 17.98
N MET A 46 10.74 -5.43 18.29
CA MET A 46 11.64 -6.43 17.68
C MET A 46 11.48 -6.48 16.14
N MET A 47 10.24 -6.40 15.64
CA MET A 47 9.97 -6.37 14.20
C MET A 47 10.50 -5.08 13.56
N LYS A 48 10.39 -3.92 14.24
CA LYS A 48 11.00 -2.68 13.77
C LYS A 48 12.51 -2.79 13.58
N ASP A 49 13.18 -3.48 14.49
CA ASP A 49 14.64 -3.69 14.40
C ASP A 49 15.00 -4.62 13.24
N HIS A 50 14.24 -5.69 13.03
CA HIS A 50 14.40 -6.56 11.87
C HIS A 50 14.16 -5.83 10.54
N ILE A 51 13.13 -5.00 10.46
CA ILE A 51 12.84 -4.16 9.29
C ILE A 51 13.99 -3.19 9.00
N LYS A 52 14.50 -2.49 10.03
CA LYS A 52 15.66 -1.59 9.89
C LYS A 52 16.91 -2.32 9.40
N ALA A 53 17.14 -3.55 9.87
CA ALA A 53 18.29 -4.36 9.48
C ALA A 53 18.30 -4.75 7.99
N VAL A 54 17.14 -4.75 7.34
CA VAL A 54 17.01 -5.06 5.90
C VAL A 54 16.75 -3.83 5.04
N TYR A 55 16.63 -2.64 5.64
CA TYR A 55 16.37 -1.41 4.88
C TYR A 55 17.53 -1.09 3.92
N GLY A 56 17.19 -0.83 2.68
CA GLY A 56 18.14 -0.55 1.62
C GLY A 56 18.83 -1.78 1.03
N LEU A 57 18.58 -3.00 1.55
CA LEU A 57 19.14 -4.21 0.98
C LEU A 57 18.52 -4.52 -0.38
N GLN A 58 19.34 -5.00 -1.30
CA GLN A 58 18.92 -5.51 -2.60
C GLN A 58 19.00 -7.03 -2.63
N ARG A 59 18.13 -7.67 -3.39
CA ARG A 59 18.14 -9.12 -3.65
C ARG A 59 19.24 -9.51 -4.65
N ASN A 60 20.47 -9.15 -4.36
CA ASN A 60 21.63 -9.31 -5.25
C ASN A 60 22.64 -10.35 -4.76
N THR A 61 22.46 -10.87 -3.56
CA THR A 61 23.25 -11.98 -2.98
C THR A 61 22.34 -12.97 -2.29
N PRO A 62 22.72 -14.26 -2.21
CA PRO A 62 21.95 -15.29 -1.48
C PRO A 62 21.69 -14.90 -0.02
N GLU A 63 22.68 -14.30 0.64
CA GLU A 63 22.58 -13.87 2.04
C GLU A 63 21.51 -12.76 2.21
N ASN A 64 21.53 -11.76 1.34
CA ASN A 64 20.54 -10.68 1.37
C ASN A 64 19.13 -11.20 1.04
N GLU A 65 19.04 -12.12 0.08
CA GLU A 65 17.77 -12.73 -0.29
C GLU A 65 17.14 -13.51 0.87
N GLU A 66 17.95 -14.27 1.60
CA GLU A 66 17.49 -15.01 2.78
C GLU A 66 17.04 -14.07 3.90
N LYS A 67 17.82 -13.03 4.20
CA LYS A 67 17.45 -12.01 5.20
C LYS A 67 16.14 -11.30 4.84
N LEU A 68 16.03 -10.85 3.61
CA LEU A 68 14.82 -10.18 3.10
C LEU A 68 13.61 -11.10 3.18
N LYS A 69 13.75 -12.35 2.76
CA LYS A 69 12.67 -13.35 2.80
C LYS A 69 12.17 -13.57 4.22
N LYS A 70 13.08 -13.73 5.19
CA LYS A 70 12.72 -13.96 6.60
C LYS A 70 11.91 -12.79 7.17
N VAL A 71 12.34 -11.54 6.92
CA VAL A 71 11.63 -10.37 7.42
C VAL A 71 10.32 -10.13 6.65
N ASP A 72 10.29 -10.47 5.35
CA ASP A 72 9.05 -10.41 4.55
C ASP A 72 7.99 -11.39 5.05
N GLU A 73 8.40 -12.61 5.44
CA GLU A 73 7.51 -13.60 6.07
C GLU A 73 6.98 -13.08 7.41
N GLU A 74 7.84 -12.51 8.27
CA GLU A 74 7.44 -11.95 9.56
C GLU A 74 6.43 -10.80 9.41
N VAL A 75 6.68 -9.86 8.50
CA VAL A 75 5.76 -8.76 8.21
C VAL A 75 4.45 -9.27 7.60
N SER A 76 4.54 -10.26 6.73
CA SER A 76 3.36 -10.87 6.11
C SER A 76 2.49 -11.60 7.13
N ASP A 77 3.07 -12.32 8.09
CA ASP A 77 2.34 -12.97 9.16
C ASP A 77 1.65 -11.96 10.07
N PHE A 78 2.29 -10.82 10.36
CA PHE A 78 1.68 -9.73 11.09
C PHE A 78 0.48 -9.13 10.32
N TYR A 79 0.61 -8.94 9.01
CA TYR A 79 -0.51 -8.47 8.18
C TYR A 79 -1.66 -9.48 8.16
N ILE A 80 -1.37 -10.78 8.08
CA ILE A 80 -2.38 -11.85 8.14
C ILE A 80 -3.14 -11.82 9.48
N GLN A 81 -2.42 -11.64 10.58
CA GLN A 81 -3.05 -11.49 11.89
C GLN A 81 -4.04 -10.33 11.90
N LEU A 82 -3.61 -9.14 11.47
CA LEU A 82 -4.47 -7.95 11.43
C LEU A 82 -5.68 -8.12 10.49
N ILE A 83 -5.48 -8.73 9.32
CA ILE A 83 -6.57 -9.03 8.40
C ILE A 83 -7.60 -9.95 9.03
N ASN A 84 -7.17 -10.99 9.75
CA ASN A 84 -8.07 -11.92 10.42
C ASN A 84 -8.81 -11.26 11.60
N GLU A 85 -8.15 -10.41 12.38
CA GLU A 85 -8.78 -9.59 13.42
C GLU A 85 -9.86 -8.70 12.81
N PHE A 86 -9.52 -8.01 11.72
CA PHE A 86 -10.43 -7.15 10.99
C PHE A 86 -11.64 -7.89 10.44
N LYS A 87 -11.40 -9.06 9.84
CA LYS A 87 -12.45 -9.94 9.29
C LYS A 87 -13.46 -10.37 10.37
N ASN A 88 -13.00 -10.60 11.60
CA ASN A 88 -13.86 -10.99 12.71
C ASN A 88 -14.72 -9.82 13.24
N GLU A 89 -14.28 -8.58 13.05
CA GLU A 89 -15.03 -7.38 13.44
C GLU A 89 -16.10 -6.97 12.41
N TYR A 90 -15.98 -7.47 11.17
CA TYR A 90 -16.84 -7.06 10.06
C TYR A 90 -17.68 -8.20 9.52
N GLU A 91 -18.97 -8.21 9.86
CA GLU A 91 -19.96 -9.22 9.40
C GLU A 91 -20.12 -9.24 7.87
N ASP A 92 -20.01 -8.08 7.21
CA ASP A 92 -20.10 -7.96 5.75
C ASP A 92 -18.94 -8.61 4.97
N GLY A 93 -17.88 -9.02 5.68
CA GLY A 93 -16.69 -9.62 5.09
C GLY A 93 -15.80 -8.64 4.31
N ILE A 94 -14.70 -9.17 3.79
CA ILE A 94 -13.73 -8.47 2.94
C ILE A 94 -13.68 -9.21 1.60
N ASP A 95 -14.00 -8.51 0.51
CA ASP A 95 -14.03 -9.09 -0.84
C ASP A 95 -12.65 -9.03 -1.53
N LEU A 96 -11.86 -7.99 -1.20
CA LEU A 96 -10.58 -7.71 -1.83
C LEU A 96 -9.60 -7.09 -0.84
N ILE A 97 -8.34 -7.47 -0.93
CA ILE A 97 -7.23 -6.84 -0.20
C ILE A 97 -6.33 -6.13 -1.19
N GLY A 98 -5.95 -4.88 -0.89
CA GLY A 98 -4.89 -4.14 -1.58
C GLY A 98 -3.69 -3.95 -0.65
N ILE A 99 -2.49 -4.36 -1.06
CA ILE A 99 -1.27 -4.23 -0.25
C ILE A 99 -0.25 -3.38 -1.00
N ASP A 100 0.00 -2.15 -0.53
CA ASP A 100 1.19 -1.39 -0.95
C ASP A 100 2.44 -1.97 -0.29
N GLY A 101 2.29 -2.52 0.90
CA GLY A 101 3.39 -3.07 1.68
C GLY A 101 4.26 -2.00 2.35
N LEU A 102 5.41 -2.43 2.85
CA LEU A 102 6.41 -1.54 3.45
C LEU A 102 7.62 -1.42 2.53
N THR A 103 7.79 -0.25 1.92
CA THR A 103 8.92 0.00 1.01
C THR A 103 10.23 0.07 1.78
N ILE A 104 11.14 -0.85 1.50
CA ILE A 104 12.49 -0.89 2.06
C ILE A 104 13.59 -0.52 1.07
N MET A 105 13.29 -0.63 -0.21
CA MET A 105 14.19 -0.20 -1.29
C MET A 105 13.36 0.33 -2.45
N HIS A 106 13.77 1.50 -2.97
CA HIS A 106 13.14 2.12 -4.12
C HIS A 106 14.17 2.90 -4.92
N ASN A 107 14.37 2.53 -6.18
CA ASN A 107 15.25 3.25 -7.10
C ASN A 107 14.70 3.13 -8.53
N PRO A 108 13.91 4.11 -8.99
CA PRO A 108 13.33 4.07 -10.33
C PRO A 108 14.37 4.17 -11.46
N ASN A 109 15.57 4.71 -11.19
CA ASN A 109 16.63 4.84 -12.19
C ASN A 109 17.23 3.48 -12.61
N ILE A 110 17.13 2.45 -11.77
CA ILE A 110 17.57 1.08 -12.05
C ILE A 110 16.36 0.11 -12.04
N PRO A 111 15.19 0.52 -12.46
CA PRO A 111 13.82 0.03 -12.26
C PRO A 111 13.69 -1.06 -11.18
N TYR A 112 14.03 -0.69 -9.95
CA TYR A 112 13.99 -1.58 -8.79
C TYR A 112 13.22 -0.96 -7.62
N THR A 113 12.25 -1.71 -7.15
CA THR A 113 11.52 -1.37 -5.93
C THR A 113 11.16 -2.67 -5.18
N TYR A 114 11.27 -2.66 -3.87
CA TYR A 114 10.94 -3.83 -3.04
C TYR A 114 10.16 -3.40 -1.81
N GLN A 115 9.00 -4.03 -1.65
CA GLN A 115 8.11 -3.85 -0.51
C GLN A 115 7.99 -5.16 0.24
N LEU A 116 8.05 -5.09 1.59
CA LEU A 116 7.69 -6.20 2.47
C LEU A 116 6.16 -6.34 2.53
N GLY A 117 5.67 -7.54 2.69
CA GLY A 117 4.25 -7.89 2.65
C GLY A 117 3.92 -8.71 1.41
N ASN A 118 4.24 -10.01 1.46
CA ASN A 118 4.07 -10.95 0.35
C ASN A 118 2.58 -11.23 0.07
N GLY A 119 2.01 -10.52 -0.92
CA GLY A 119 0.60 -10.64 -1.25
C GLY A 119 0.16 -12.04 -1.67
N ARG A 120 1.03 -12.86 -2.30
CA ARG A 120 0.71 -14.26 -2.63
C ARG A 120 0.58 -15.10 -1.37
N TYR A 121 1.49 -14.94 -0.43
CA TYR A 121 1.46 -15.66 0.85
C TYR A 121 0.23 -15.24 1.67
N ILE A 122 -0.06 -13.93 1.72
CA ILE A 122 -1.24 -13.39 2.42
C ILE A 122 -2.54 -13.90 1.79
N ALA A 123 -2.66 -13.88 0.46
CA ALA A 123 -3.83 -14.42 -0.23
C ALA A 123 -4.06 -15.91 0.07
N ALA A 124 -3.00 -16.72 0.08
CA ALA A 124 -3.07 -18.15 0.38
C ALA A 124 -3.53 -18.41 1.82
N ARG A 125 -3.11 -17.59 2.78
CA ARG A 125 -3.42 -17.76 4.21
C ARG A 125 -4.76 -17.18 4.64
N THR A 126 -5.22 -16.10 3.98
CA THR A 126 -6.50 -15.45 4.30
C THR A 126 -7.67 -15.98 3.48
N GLY A 127 -7.39 -16.58 2.32
CA GLY A 127 -8.40 -17.01 1.34
C GLY A 127 -9.05 -15.84 0.59
N ILE A 128 -8.52 -14.60 0.73
CA ILE A 128 -9.08 -13.41 0.12
C ILE A 128 -8.23 -13.01 -1.09
N LYS A 129 -8.88 -12.60 -2.18
CA LYS A 129 -8.18 -12.05 -3.35
C LYS A 129 -7.33 -10.86 -2.93
N THR A 130 -6.05 -10.87 -3.34
CA THR A 130 -5.09 -9.83 -2.93
C THR A 130 -4.44 -9.21 -4.16
N VAL A 131 -4.43 -7.88 -4.22
CA VAL A 131 -3.72 -7.08 -5.22
C VAL A 131 -2.52 -6.44 -4.55
N THR A 132 -1.36 -6.54 -5.21
CA THR A 132 -0.08 -6.02 -4.70
C THR A 132 0.82 -5.58 -5.86
N HIS A 133 2.05 -5.13 -5.56
CA HIS A 133 3.05 -4.71 -6.55
C HIS A 133 2.64 -3.46 -7.35
N PHE A 134 1.89 -2.54 -6.76
CA PHE A 134 1.45 -1.29 -7.40
C PHE A 134 2.62 -0.49 -7.96
N ARG A 135 3.70 -0.33 -7.17
CA ARG A 135 4.91 0.41 -7.58
C ARG A 135 5.66 -0.27 -8.70
N ASN A 136 5.79 -1.60 -8.66
CA ASN A 136 6.41 -2.36 -9.74
C ASN A 136 5.62 -2.22 -11.04
N ALA A 137 4.28 -2.28 -10.98
CA ALA A 137 3.44 -2.14 -12.16
C ALA A 137 3.60 -0.76 -12.81
N ASP A 138 3.66 0.31 -12.01
CA ASP A 138 3.90 1.66 -12.48
C ASP A 138 5.29 1.82 -13.12
N ILE A 139 6.35 1.33 -12.47
CA ILE A 139 7.71 1.35 -13.01
C ILE A 139 7.81 0.57 -14.33
N CYS A 140 7.20 -0.60 -14.41
CA CYS A 140 7.16 -1.39 -15.63
C CYS A 140 6.39 -0.70 -16.77
N SER A 141 5.50 0.21 -16.44
CA SER A 141 4.75 1.03 -17.39
C SER A 141 5.44 2.36 -17.74
N GLY A 142 6.67 2.58 -17.24
CA GLY A 142 7.46 3.79 -17.49
C GLY A 142 7.29 4.90 -16.47
N GLY A 143 6.56 4.64 -15.37
CA GLY A 143 6.42 5.55 -14.23
C GLY A 143 7.58 5.44 -13.24
N GLN A 144 7.49 6.21 -12.17
CA GLN A 144 8.52 6.25 -11.11
C GLN A 144 8.15 5.41 -9.88
N GLY A 145 6.93 4.84 -9.83
CA GLY A 145 6.45 4.01 -8.73
C GLY A 145 6.06 4.79 -7.46
N THR A 146 6.12 6.12 -7.51
CA THR A 146 5.79 7.01 -6.39
C THR A 146 5.52 8.43 -6.90
N PRO A 147 4.60 9.20 -6.30
CA PRO A 147 3.60 8.76 -5.31
C PRO A 147 2.44 7.99 -5.96
N ILE A 148 2.12 6.81 -5.49
CA ILE A 148 1.01 6.00 -6.04
C ILE A 148 -0.38 6.50 -5.64
N SER A 149 -0.46 7.36 -4.62
CA SER A 149 -1.72 7.96 -4.14
C SER A 149 -2.30 9.02 -5.08
N SER A 150 -1.56 9.45 -6.12
CA SER A 150 -1.99 10.50 -7.05
C SER A 150 -3.32 10.18 -7.74
N SER A 151 -3.51 8.93 -8.16
CA SER A 151 -4.78 8.48 -8.76
C SER A 151 -5.95 8.55 -7.78
N TYR A 152 -5.72 8.24 -6.50
CA TYR A 152 -6.72 8.37 -5.46
C TYR A 152 -7.13 9.82 -5.24
N PHE A 153 -6.17 10.76 -5.13
CA PHE A 153 -6.47 12.18 -4.97
C PHE A 153 -7.26 12.73 -6.15
N ASN A 154 -6.96 12.30 -7.37
CA ASN A 154 -7.76 12.70 -8.53
C ASN A 154 -9.20 12.16 -8.44
N ALA A 155 -9.39 10.93 -7.98
CA ALA A 155 -10.71 10.34 -7.87
C ALA A 155 -11.58 11.00 -6.78
N VAL A 156 -10.99 11.34 -5.61
CA VAL A 156 -11.74 11.96 -4.50
C VAL A 156 -11.90 13.47 -4.64
N GLY A 157 -11.05 14.12 -5.43
CA GLY A 157 -11.06 15.57 -5.67
C GLY A 157 -11.82 15.98 -6.92
N ILE A 158 -12.70 15.13 -7.45
CA ILE A 158 -13.38 15.39 -8.73
C ILE A 158 -14.27 16.65 -8.70
N ASP A 159 -14.82 16.97 -7.54
CA ASP A 159 -15.71 18.12 -7.34
C ASP A 159 -14.97 19.37 -6.84
N GLU A 160 -13.64 19.31 -6.69
CA GLU A 160 -12.86 20.43 -6.21
C GLU A 160 -12.52 21.43 -7.31
N ILE A 161 -12.24 22.69 -6.90
CA ILE A 161 -11.77 23.73 -7.80
C ILE A 161 -10.39 23.35 -8.31
N LYS A 162 -10.23 23.22 -9.63
CA LYS A 162 -8.95 22.93 -10.27
C LYS A 162 -8.34 24.21 -10.87
N PRO A 163 -7.01 24.38 -10.85
CA PRO A 163 -6.02 23.40 -10.38
C PRO A 163 -5.97 23.26 -8.85
N ALA A 164 -5.66 22.05 -8.38
CA ALA A 164 -5.54 21.72 -6.96
C ALA A 164 -4.20 21.01 -6.66
N ALA A 165 -3.72 21.15 -5.44
CA ALA A 165 -2.54 20.44 -4.97
C ALA A 165 -2.85 19.74 -3.64
N TYR A 166 -2.62 18.43 -3.59
CA TYR A 166 -2.70 17.62 -2.39
C TYR A 166 -1.30 17.40 -1.84
N VAL A 167 -1.08 17.87 -0.62
CA VAL A 167 0.22 17.75 0.06
C VAL A 167 0.10 16.71 1.16
N ASN A 168 0.85 15.62 1.04
CA ASN A 168 1.00 14.62 2.08
C ASN A 168 2.30 14.89 2.84
N ILE A 169 2.21 15.12 4.15
CA ILE A 169 3.37 15.40 5.01
C ILE A 169 3.55 14.22 5.97
N SER A 170 4.59 13.44 5.76
CA SER A 170 4.94 12.28 6.58
C SER A 170 6.46 12.10 6.65
N GLY A 171 6.95 10.91 6.99
CA GLY A 171 8.39 10.62 6.95
C GLY A 171 9.04 10.85 5.58
N LYS A 172 8.28 10.67 4.51
CA LYS A 172 8.54 11.21 3.17
C LYS A 172 7.31 12.00 2.77
N SER A 173 7.51 13.25 2.38
CA SER A 173 6.42 14.12 1.91
C SER A 173 6.24 13.96 0.42
N SER A 174 5.00 14.10 -0.05
CA SER A 174 4.68 14.05 -1.47
C SER A 174 3.64 15.09 -1.84
N ILE A 175 3.65 15.51 -3.09
CA ILE A 175 2.69 16.46 -3.65
C ILE A 175 2.05 15.81 -4.88
N THR A 176 0.72 15.87 -4.95
CA THR A 176 -0.02 15.56 -6.17
C THR A 176 -0.67 16.84 -6.67
N TRP A 177 -0.25 17.30 -7.83
CA TRP A 177 -0.89 18.42 -8.52
C TRP A 177 -1.89 17.89 -9.55
N ILE A 178 -3.10 18.44 -9.52
CA ILE A 178 -4.16 18.16 -10.48
C ILE A 178 -4.44 19.42 -11.26
N GLY A 179 -4.17 19.41 -12.54
CA GLY A 179 -4.33 20.54 -13.45
C GLY A 179 -5.77 20.85 -13.79
N PRO A 180 -6.01 22.01 -14.44
CA PRO A 180 -7.36 22.48 -14.77
C PRO A 180 -8.10 21.55 -15.75
N PHE A 181 -7.39 20.74 -16.53
CA PHE A 181 -7.97 19.81 -17.49
C PHE A 181 -7.86 18.34 -17.03
N GLY A 182 -7.49 18.10 -15.77
CA GLY A 182 -7.39 16.77 -15.19
C GLY A 182 -6.01 16.11 -15.35
N GLU A 183 -4.99 16.87 -15.73
CA GLU A 183 -3.60 16.40 -15.69
C GLU A 183 -3.21 16.08 -14.26
N ILE A 184 -2.48 14.96 -14.07
CA ILE A 184 -2.01 14.52 -12.77
C ILE A 184 -0.49 14.46 -12.79
N VAL A 185 0.15 15.19 -11.89
CA VAL A 185 1.60 15.12 -11.68
C VAL A 185 1.90 14.88 -10.21
N GLY A 186 2.68 13.83 -9.93
CA GLY A 186 3.12 13.49 -8.59
C GLY A 186 4.59 13.82 -8.38
N PHE A 187 4.92 14.31 -7.18
CA PHE A 187 6.29 14.63 -6.75
C PHE A 187 6.51 14.06 -5.34
N ASP A 188 7.74 13.59 -5.04
CA ASP A 188 8.21 13.22 -3.70
C ASP A 188 9.70 13.56 -3.49
#